data_52b12ee459deb5a82bac35a3d349af99
#
_entry.id   52b12ee459deb5a82bac35a3d349af99
#
_cell.length_a   1.000
_cell.length_b   1.000
_cell.length_c   1.000
_cell.angle_alpha   90.00
_cell.angle_beta   90.00
_cell.angle_gamma   90.00
#
_symmetry.space_group_name_H-M   'P 1'
#
loop_
_entity.id
_entity.type
_entity.pdbx_description
1 polymer ?
#
loop_
_entity_poly.entity_id
_entity_poly.type
_entity_poly.pdbx_seq_one_letter_code
_entity_poly.pdbx_strand_id
1 'polypeptide(L)'
;AYDLLRSQKPILQAYVMDQIFDKLEGGEAAMGVYYAGDFLAMKENNPNLAFAIPKEGANFFVDAMCIPQGARNKAEGEAWINFMCSKDASLANLDYIWYASPNTQAMEEYMPELPPEDAAVLNPSKEKLAQCEMFLNLPQDTLNLYDDLWVLLKS
;
A
#
# COMPACT_ATOMS: atom_id res chain seq x y z
N ALA A 1 2.83 -14.34 16.81
CA ALA A 1 2.78 -14.19 15.35
C ALA A 1 3.26 -15.48 14.65
N TYR A 2 4.49 -15.97 14.89
CA TYR A 2 5.06 -17.13 14.20
C TYR A 2 4.17 -18.39 14.24
N ASP A 3 3.65 -18.77 15.41
CA ASP A 3 2.80 -19.97 15.55
C ASP A 3 1.49 -19.85 14.74
N LEU A 4 0.93 -18.63 14.65
CA LEU A 4 -0.24 -18.37 13.84
C LEU A 4 0.08 -18.53 12.34
N LEU A 5 1.17 -17.95 11.86
CA LEU A 5 1.60 -18.09 10.47
C LEU A 5 1.95 -19.54 10.13
N ARG A 6 2.58 -20.27 11.05
CA ARG A 6 2.85 -21.70 10.91
C ARG A 6 1.56 -22.52 10.80
N SER A 7 0.55 -22.18 11.59
CA SER A 7 -0.75 -22.87 11.50
C SER A 7 -1.51 -22.59 10.20
N GLN A 8 -1.26 -21.42 9.58
CA GLN A 8 -1.81 -21.03 8.28
C GLN A 8 -1.13 -21.76 7.10
N LYS A 9 0.18 -22.13 7.25
CA LYS A 9 0.99 -22.66 6.15
C LYS A 9 0.32 -23.81 5.34
N PRO A 10 -0.40 -24.78 5.93
CA PRO A 10 -1.04 -25.85 5.16
C PRO A 10 -2.15 -25.41 4.20
N ILE A 11 -2.72 -24.22 4.42
CA ILE A 11 -3.80 -23.67 3.59
C ILE A 11 -3.35 -22.48 2.75
N LEU A 12 -2.07 -22.10 2.86
CA LEU A 12 -1.48 -21.00 2.11
C LEU A 12 -1.11 -21.48 0.71
N GLN A 13 -1.53 -20.74 -0.33
CA GLN A 13 -1.16 -21.05 -1.70
C GLN A 13 0.33 -20.76 -1.95
N ALA A 14 0.79 -19.56 -1.59
CA ALA A 14 2.19 -19.14 -1.76
C ALA A 14 2.52 -17.90 -0.94
N TYR A 15 3.81 -17.73 -0.63
CA TYR A 15 4.40 -16.45 -0.23
C TYR A 15 4.91 -15.76 -1.49
N VAL A 16 4.27 -14.67 -1.89
CA VAL A 16 4.60 -13.88 -3.08
C VAL A 16 4.66 -12.40 -2.73
N MET A 17 5.28 -11.62 -3.59
CA MET A 17 5.25 -10.15 -3.57
C MET A 17 4.30 -9.68 -4.66
N ASP A 18 4.81 -8.97 -5.66
CA ASP A 18 4.01 -8.34 -6.73
C ASP A 18 3.19 -9.33 -7.56
N GLN A 19 3.59 -10.62 -7.61
CA GLN A 19 2.82 -11.67 -8.29
C GLN A 19 1.41 -11.88 -7.72
N ILE A 20 1.11 -11.36 -6.51
CA ILE A 20 -0.25 -11.39 -5.97
C ILE A 20 -1.22 -10.56 -6.81
N PHE A 21 -0.74 -9.49 -7.44
CA PHE A 21 -1.52 -8.66 -8.35
C PHE A 21 -2.11 -9.53 -9.47
N ASP A 22 -1.26 -10.20 -10.25
CA ASP A 22 -1.68 -11.06 -11.37
C ASP A 22 -2.58 -12.20 -10.90
N LYS A 23 -2.28 -12.79 -9.73
CA LYS A 23 -3.05 -13.90 -9.16
C LYS A 23 -4.47 -13.52 -8.73
N LEU A 24 -4.63 -12.35 -8.14
CA LEU A 24 -5.95 -11.84 -7.75
C LEU A 24 -6.73 -11.36 -8.97
N GLU A 25 -6.11 -10.57 -9.84
CA GLU A 25 -6.73 -10.08 -11.06
C GLU A 25 -7.17 -11.22 -11.98
N GLY A 26 -6.30 -12.20 -12.20
CA GLY A 26 -6.58 -13.39 -13.01
C GLY A 26 -7.49 -14.43 -12.34
N GLY A 27 -7.85 -14.26 -11.07
CA GLY A 27 -8.70 -15.19 -10.33
C GLY A 27 -8.01 -16.50 -9.90
N GLU A 28 -6.67 -16.56 -9.95
CA GLU A 28 -5.90 -17.71 -9.48
C GLU A 28 -5.86 -17.80 -7.94
N ALA A 29 -5.93 -16.66 -7.26
CA ALA A 29 -6.00 -16.56 -5.80
C ALA A 29 -7.38 -16.05 -5.36
N ALA A 30 -7.96 -16.72 -4.39
CA ALA A 30 -9.27 -16.33 -3.83
C ALA A 30 -9.15 -15.18 -2.83
N MET A 31 -7.98 -15.01 -2.18
CA MET A 31 -7.72 -14.00 -1.17
C MET A 31 -6.22 -13.72 -1.09
N GLY A 32 -5.85 -12.47 -0.85
CA GLY A 32 -4.47 -12.06 -0.64
C GLY A 32 -4.37 -10.79 0.19
N VAL A 33 -3.20 -10.57 0.79
CA VAL A 33 -2.86 -9.32 1.45
C VAL A 33 -2.11 -8.45 0.45
N TYR A 34 -2.66 -7.29 0.11
CA TYR A 34 -2.04 -6.41 -0.86
C TYR A 34 -2.44 -4.94 -0.62
N TYR A 35 -1.97 -4.05 -1.48
CA TYR A 35 -2.11 -2.62 -1.32
C TYR A 35 -3.45 -2.10 -1.85
N ALA A 36 -3.97 -1.04 -1.21
CA ALA A 36 -5.27 -0.46 -1.54
C ALA A 36 -5.32 0.14 -2.95
N GLY A 37 -4.26 0.84 -3.39
CA GLY A 37 -4.19 1.41 -4.74
C GLY A 37 -4.15 0.33 -5.82
N ASP A 38 -3.33 -0.70 -5.62
CA ASP A 38 -3.26 -1.83 -6.57
C ASP A 38 -4.59 -2.59 -6.65
N PHE A 39 -5.35 -2.68 -5.55
CA PHE A 39 -6.70 -3.23 -5.60
C PHE A 39 -7.61 -2.45 -6.56
N LEU A 40 -7.57 -1.12 -6.51
CA LEU A 40 -8.38 -0.29 -7.41
C LEU A 40 -7.98 -0.51 -8.87
N ALA A 41 -6.68 -0.61 -9.16
CA ALA A 41 -6.19 -0.94 -10.49
C ALA A 41 -6.63 -2.35 -10.95
N MET A 42 -6.53 -3.36 -10.10
CA MET A 42 -7.00 -4.72 -10.42
C MET A 42 -8.51 -4.78 -10.66
N LYS A 43 -9.29 -3.98 -9.92
CA LYS A 43 -10.76 -3.94 -10.02
C LYS A 43 -11.24 -3.50 -11.41
N GLU A 44 -10.46 -2.69 -12.14
CA GLU A 44 -10.77 -2.30 -13.52
C GLU A 44 -10.86 -3.52 -14.45
N ASN A 45 -10.00 -4.51 -14.25
CA ASN A 45 -9.97 -5.73 -15.06
C ASN A 45 -10.77 -6.90 -14.44
N ASN A 46 -10.91 -6.91 -13.12
CA ASN A 46 -11.69 -7.92 -12.40
C ASN A 46 -12.67 -7.30 -11.40
N PRO A 47 -13.90 -6.96 -11.83
CA PRO A 47 -14.90 -6.30 -10.97
C PRO A 47 -15.45 -7.20 -9.85
N ASN A 48 -15.07 -8.49 -9.80
CA ASN A 48 -15.46 -9.40 -8.72
C ASN A 48 -14.56 -9.28 -7.47
N LEU A 49 -13.47 -8.49 -7.55
CA LEU A 49 -12.61 -8.25 -6.41
C LEU A 49 -13.29 -7.32 -5.40
N ALA A 50 -13.03 -7.58 -4.13
CA ALA A 50 -13.46 -6.74 -3.02
C ALA A 50 -12.28 -6.46 -2.07
N PHE A 51 -12.27 -5.30 -1.47
CA PHE A 51 -11.24 -4.87 -0.51
C PHE A 51 -11.83 -4.73 0.89
N ALA A 52 -11.07 -5.15 1.90
CA ALA A 52 -11.46 -4.97 3.29
C ALA A 52 -10.24 -4.70 4.17
N ILE A 53 -10.34 -3.69 5.03
CA ILE A 53 -9.43 -3.52 6.16
C ILE A 53 -9.97 -4.42 7.29
N PRO A 54 -9.19 -5.43 7.75
CA PRO A 54 -9.62 -6.31 8.82
C PRO A 54 -9.95 -5.54 10.11
N LYS A 55 -10.78 -6.12 10.97
CA LYS A 55 -11.10 -5.53 12.29
C LYS A 55 -9.89 -5.46 13.22
N GLU A 56 -8.90 -6.32 12.97
CA GLU A 56 -7.62 -6.36 13.68
C GLU A 56 -6.69 -5.20 13.27
N GLY A 57 -7.03 -4.47 12.21
CA GLY A 57 -6.21 -3.42 11.62
C GLY A 57 -5.44 -3.86 10.39
N ALA A 58 -4.65 -2.95 9.87
CA ALA A 58 -3.80 -3.15 8.70
C ALA A 58 -2.49 -2.35 8.84
N ASN A 59 -1.57 -2.55 7.92
CA ASN A 59 -0.42 -1.66 7.79
C ASN A 59 -0.85 -0.35 7.12
N PHE A 60 -0.38 0.76 7.68
CA PHE A 60 -0.44 2.09 7.08
C PHE A 60 0.98 2.53 6.74
N PHE A 61 1.20 3.02 5.53
CA PHE A 61 2.50 3.47 5.06
C PHE A 61 2.41 4.79 4.31
N VAL A 62 3.54 5.46 4.18
CA VAL A 62 3.70 6.70 3.42
C VAL A 62 4.96 6.57 2.57
N ASP A 63 4.82 6.69 1.26
CA ASP A 63 5.95 6.81 0.36
C ASP A 63 6.45 8.24 0.32
N ALA A 64 7.75 8.42 0.33
CA ALA A 64 8.37 9.73 0.41
C ALA A 64 9.48 9.92 -0.64
N MET A 65 9.48 11.08 -1.28
CA MET A 65 10.60 11.52 -2.10
C MET A 65 11.65 12.18 -1.21
N CYS A 66 12.90 11.73 -1.31
CA CYS A 66 14.00 12.22 -0.49
C CYS A 66 15.17 12.69 -1.34
N ILE A 67 15.86 13.74 -0.88
CA ILE A 67 17.11 14.22 -1.47
C ILE A 67 18.25 13.77 -0.55
N PRO A 68 19.17 12.89 -1.01
CA PRO A 68 20.31 12.45 -0.20
C PRO A 68 21.20 13.60 0.24
N GLN A 69 21.82 13.50 1.43
CA GLN A 69 22.65 14.56 2.00
C GLN A 69 23.82 14.99 1.08
N GLY A 70 24.34 14.12 0.26
CA GLY A 70 25.43 14.39 -0.68
C GLY A 70 25.00 14.73 -2.10
N ALA A 71 23.71 14.99 -2.35
CA ALA A 71 23.21 15.28 -3.68
C ALA A 71 23.85 16.54 -4.28
N ARG A 72 24.36 16.42 -5.51
CA ARG A 72 25.01 17.55 -6.22
C ARG A 72 24.00 18.54 -6.80
N ASN A 73 22.84 18.03 -7.20
CA ASN A 73 21.78 18.79 -7.87
C ASN A 73 20.57 18.96 -6.93
N LYS A 74 20.81 19.52 -5.74
CA LYS A 74 19.78 19.67 -4.71
C LYS A 74 18.61 20.56 -5.16
N ALA A 75 18.93 21.68 -5.83
CA ALA A 75 17.92 22.63 -6.30
C ALA A 75 16.98 22.03 -7.35
N GLU A 76 17.50 21.20 -8.25
CA GLU A 76 16.72 20.47 -9.23
C GLU A 76 15.85 19.39 -8.56
N GLY A 77 16.39 18.71 -7.54
CA GLY A 77 15.63 17.75 -6.74
C GLY A 77 14.47 18.41 -5.99
N GLU A 78 14.70 19.59 -5.39
CA GLU A 78 13.65 20.39 -4.75
C GLU A 78 12.59 20.85 -5.76
N ALA A 79 13.02 21.30 -6.95
CA ALA A 79 12.11 21.70 -8.03
C ALA A 79 11.25 20.52 -8.51
N TRP A 80 11.83 19.31 -8.64
CA TRP A 80 11.11 18.10 -8.98
C TRP A 80 10.07 17.72 -7.92
N ILE A 81 10.45 17.70 -6.65
CA ILE A 81 9.51 17.41 -5.55
C ILE A 81 8.38 18.42 -5.53
N ASN A 82 8.69 19.71 -5.70
CA ASN A 82 7.68 20.76 -5.76
C ASN A 82 6.73 20.59 -6.95
N PHE A 83 7.24 20.20 -8.13
CA PHE A 83 6.40 19.85 -9.27
C PHE A 83 5.47 18.67 -8.96
N MET A 84 6.00 17.58 -8.41
CA MET A 84 5.20 16.40 -8.06
C MET A 84 4.14 16.69 -6.99
N CYS A 85 4.36 17.67 -6.12
CA CYS A 85 3.39 18.14 -5.14
C CYS A 85 2.38 19.16 -5.71
N SER A 86 2.50 19.57 -6.99
CA SER A 86 1.52 20.44 -7.61
C SER A 86 0.17 19.72 -7.79
N LYS A 87 -0.92 20.50 -7.87
CA LYS A 87 -2.27 19.94 -8.05
C LYS A 87 -2.37 19.10 -9.32
N ASP A 88 -1.89 19.62 -10.44
CA ASP A 88 -2.01 18.95 -11.75
C ASP A 88 -1.23 17.62 -11.79
N ALA A 89 0.01 17.61 -11.27
CA ALA A 89 0.80 16.40 -11.17
C ALA A 89 0.18 15.38 -10.19
N SER A 90 -0.38 15.87 -9.08
CA SER A 90 -1.09 15.03 -8.11
C SER A 90 -2.35 14.41 -8.69
N LEU A 91 -3.14 15.14 -9.47
CA LEU A 91 -4.32 14.61 -10.16
C LEU A 91 -3.93 13.55 -11.19
N ALA A 92 -2.89 13.80 -12.00
CA ALA A 92 -2.41 12.82 -12.97
C ALA A 92 -1.90 11.53 -12.29
N ASN A 93 -1.24 11.65 -11.13
CA ASN A 93 -0.83 10.49 -10.36
C ASN A 93 -2.01 9.74 -9.74
N LEU A 94 -2.97 10.43 -9.15
CA LEU A 94 -4.19 9.82 -8.61
C LEU A 94 -4.91 8.97 -9.66
N ASP A 95 -5.04 9.50 -10.87
CA ASP A 95 -5.70 8.83 -11.99
C ASP A 95 -4.93 7.61 -12.52
N TYR A 96 -3.60 7.61 -12.39
CA TYR A 96 -2.75 6.56 -12.95
C TYR A 96 -2.36 5.47 -11.95
N ILE A 97 -2.02 5.83 -10.71
CA ILE A 97 -1.50 4.88 -9.72
C ILE A 97 -2.49 4.53 -8.60
N TRP A 98 -3.63 5.22 -8.52
CA TRP A 98 -4.68 4.95 -7.52
C TRP A 98 -4.23 5.05 -6.06
N TYR A 99 -3.24 5.89 -5.75
CA TYR A 99 -2.78 6.14 -4.38
C TYR A 99 -3.11 7.56 -3.94
N ALA A 100 -3.53 7.71 -2.69
CA ALA A 100 -3.87 9.01 -2.11
C ALA A 100 -2.69 9.98 -2.18
N SER A 101 -2.98 11.22 -2.55
CA SER A 101 -1.99 12.31 -2.63
C SER A 101 -1.98 13.14 -1.34
N PRO A 102 -0.81 13.67 -0.91
CA PRO A 102 -0.76 14.66 0.15
C PRO A 102 -1.31 16.03 -0.28
N ASN A 103 -1.58 16.26 -1.57
CA ASN A 103 -2.17 17.50 -2.06
C ASN A 103 -3.69 17.49 -1.82
N THR A 104 -4.14 18.29 -0.85
CA THR A 104 -5.55 18.34 -0.44
C THR A 104 -6.47 18.86 -1.56
N GLN A 105 -6.02 19.81 -2.38
CA GLN A 105 -6.82 20.34 -3.49
C GLN A 105 -7.04 19.28 -4.58
N ALA A 106 -6.04 18.46 -4.86
CA ALA A 106 -6.17 17.34 -5.79
C ALA A 106 -7.15 16.29 -5.24
N MET A 107 -7.04 15.95 -3.95
CA MET A 107 -7.96 15.01 -3.31
C MET A 107 -9.40 15.51 -3.29
N GLU A 108 -9.63 16.79 -2.96
CA GLU A 108 -10.96 17.41 -2.96
C GLU A 108 -11.63 17.40 -4.33
N GLU A 109 -10.85 17.54 -5.41
CA GLU A 109 -11.36 17.48 -6.78
C GLU A 109 -11.58 16.03 -7.25
N TYR A 110 -10.67 15.12 -6.94
CA TYR A 110 -10.69 13.76 -7.45
C TYR A 110 -11.70 12.85 -6.74
N MET A 111 -11.81 12.96 -5.41
CA MET A 111 -12.63 12.04 -4.61
C MET A 111 -14.11 12.00 -5.00
N PRO A 112 -14.77 13.12 -5.35
CA PRO A 112 -16.17 13.12 -5.75
C PRO A 112 -16.45 12.40 -7.09
N GLU A 113 -15.43 12.20 -7.92
CA GLU A 113 -15.55 11.51 -9.23
C GLU A 113 -15.56 9.98 -9.07
N LEU A 114 -15.13 9.47 -7.91
CA LEU A 114 -15.06 8.04 -7.63
C LEU A 114 -16.39 7.49 -7.08
N PRO A 115 -16.70 6.21 -7.38
CA PRO A 115 -17.72 5.48 -6.63
C PRO A 115 -17.45 5.55 -5.13
N PRO A 116 -18.47 5.70 -4.26
CA PRO A 116 -18.28 5.85 -2.82
C PRO A 116 -17.45 4.73 -2.16
N GLU A 117 -17.59 3.49 -2.65
CA GLU A 117 -16.82 2.35 -2.17
C GLU A 117 -15.33 2.47 -2.51
N ASP A 118 -14.97 2.95 -3.70
CA ASP A 118 -13.59 3.14 -4.14
C ASP A 118 -12.95 4.35 -3.46
N ALA A 119 -13.72 5.42 -3.30
CA ALA A 119 -13.32 6.57 -2.50
C ALA A 119 -12.98 6.17 -1.04
N ALA A 120 -13.75 5.28 -0.44
CA ALA A 120 -13.49 4.78 0.92
C ALA A 120 -12.24 3.88 1.02
N VAL A 121 -11.85 3.22 -0.06
CA VAL A 121 -10.58 2.46 -0.14
C VAL A 121 -9.40 3.42 -0.25
N LEU A 122 -9.49 4.41 -1.12
CA LEU A 122 -8.43 5.38 -1.37
C LEU A 122 -8.21 6.32 -0.16
N ASN A 123 -9.27 6.71 0.52
CA ASN A 123 -9.22 7.61 1.68
C ASN A 123 -10.07 7.05 2.84
N PRO A 124 -9.56 6.05 3.56
CA PRO A 124 -10.26 5.45 4.68
C PRO A 124 -10.60 6.46 5.79
N SER A 125 -11.69 6.22 6.51
CA SER A 125 -12.09 7.07 7.62
C SER A 125 -11.04 7.12 8.73
N LYS A 126 -11.07 8.17 9.54
CA LYS A 126 -10.16 8.33 10.70
C LYS A 126 -10.25 7.15 11.68
N GLU A 127 -11.44 6.60 11.86
CA GLU A 127 -11.69 5.44 12.72
C GLU A 127 -11.01 4.19 12.18
N LYS A 128 -11.01 4.01 10.84
CA LYS A 128 -10.28 2.91 10.18
C LYS A 128 -8.78 3.10 10.27
N LEU A 129 -8.28 4.30 9.99
CA LEU A 129 -6.86 4.62 10.10
C LEU A 129 -6.33 4.47 11.55
N ALA A 130 -7.14 4.74 12.56
CA ALA A 130 -6.78 4.55 13.96
C ALA A 130 -6.59 3.08 14.36
N GLN A 131 -7.06 2.14 13.53
CA GLN A 131 -6.84 0.69 13.69
C GLN A 131 -5.59 0.21 12.96
N CYS A 132 -4.96 1.06 12.16
CA CYS A 132 -3.80 0.73 11.35
C CYS A 132 -2.51 1.12 12.08
N GLU A 133 -1.42 0.39 11.80
CA GLU A 133 -0.11 0.61 12.38
C GLU A 133 0.91 0.92 11.30
N MET A 134 1.85 1.80 11.60
CA MET A 134 3.00 2.08 10.74
C MET A 134 4.16 1.15 11.08
N PHE A 135 4.97 0.82 10.07
CA PHE A 135 6.25 0.16 10.33
C PHE A 135 7.16 1.06 11.15
N LEU A 136 7.73 0.47 12.20
CA LEU A 136 8.69 1.14 13.07
C LEU A 136 10.13 0.82 12.64
N ASN A 137 11.05 1.74 12.95
CA ASN A 137 12.48 1.44 12.89
C ASN A 137 12.83 0.56 14.09
N LEU A 138 12.99 -0.75 13.84
CA LEU A 138 13.23 -1.73 14.87
C LEU A 138 14.72 -1.83 15.25
N PRO A 139 15.06 -2.16 16.51
CA PRO A 139 16.42 -2.51 16.89
C PRO A 139 16.95 -3.71 16.10
N GLN A 140 18.27 -3.77 15.89
CA GLN A 140 18.90 -4.81 15.07
C GLN A 140 18.60 -6.23 15.55
N ASP A 141 18.59 -6.47 16.86
CA ASP A 141 18.27 -7.79 17.42
C ASP A 141 16.84 -8.23 17.09
N THR A 142 15.91 -7.27 17.06
CA THR A 142 14.52 -7.55 16.66
C THR A 142 14.43 -7.85 15.17
N LEU A 143 15.16 -7.11 14.32
CA LEU A 143 15.23 -7.39 12.88
C LEU A 143 15.79 -8.79 12.62
N ASN A 144 16.89 -9.16 13.28
CA ASN A 144 17.48 -10.50 13.18
C ASN A 144 16.47 -11.60 13.57
N LEU A 145 15.70 -11.36 14.64
CA LEU A 145 14.64 -12.29 15.04
C LEU A 145 13.53 -12.44 13.97
N TYR A 146 13.14 -11.34 13.31
CA TYR A 146 12.19 -11.40 12.20
C TYR A 146 12.74 -12.24 11.04
N ASP A 147 13.99 -12.01 10.67
CA ASP A 147 14.65 -12.74 9.57
C ASP A 147 14.74 -14.24 9.89
N ASP A 148 15.17 -14.61 11.08
CA ASP A 148 15.28 -16.00 11.52
C ASP A 148 13.91 -16.70 11.50
N LEU A 149 12.88 -16.07 12.06
CA LEU A 149 11.51 -16.61 12.08
C LEU A 149 10.93 -16.73 10.67
N TRP A 150 11.24 -15.79 9.77
CA TRP A 150 10.80 -15.83 8.40
C TRP A 150 11.45 -16.97 7.61
N VAL A 151 12.74 -17.21 7.82
CA VAL A 151 13.45 -18.36 7.24
C VAL A 151 12.83 -19.68 7.74
N LEU A 152 12.60 -19.81 9.04
CA LEU A 152 11.95 -20.98 9.64
C LEU A 152 10.51 -21.19 9.14
N LEU A 153 9.80 -20.12 8.86
CA LEU A 153 8.42 -20.22 8.34
C LEU A 153 8.41 -20.74 6.91
N LYS A 154 9.39 -20.34 6.09
CA LYS A 154 9.47 -20.75 4.67
C LYS A 154 10.08 -22.14 4.46
N SER A 155 10.89 -22.63 5.41
CA SER A 155 11.41 -23.99 5.38
C SER A 155 10.30 -25.03 5.61
#